data_72bc1e38ea2f851b5add3072c540831e
#
_entry.id   72bc1e38ea2f851b5add3072c540831e
#
_cell.length_a   1.000
_cell.length_b   1.000
_cell.length_c   1.000
_cell.angle_alpha   90.00
_cell.angle_beta   90.00
_cell.angle_gamma   90.00
#
_symmetry.space_group_name_H-M   'P 1'
#
loop_
_entity.id
_entity.type
_entity.pdbx_description
1 polymer ?
#
loop_
_entity_poly.entity_id
_entity_poly.type
_entity_poly.pdbx_seq_one_letter_code
_entity_poly.pdbx_strand_id
1 'polypeptide(L)'
;MKIIILGTAYPYRGGLATFNERLAGEYQRQGHEVEMYTFTLQYPNFLFPGKTQFSPDPAPNHLTIYRKVNSCNPFNWLKVGKELSKKRPDVLVFAYWMSFMAPCMGTIARKVRHNHHTKIIALVHNMIPHEPNVLDKILPPYFVKSMDGFMALSESVVKDIEKFDKRNCPKRFSPHPIYDHYGERLPRETALSLLNLSPDCRYVLFFGFIRAYKGLDLLLGAFADERLRQQNVKLIVAGEFYGDPEPYYKQIKDLRIEDRVVLCTDFIPDSEVNRYFSAADIVAQPYKTATQSGVTQIAFHFEKPMLVTNVGGLPEIVPDGKIGYVTEPDAKQIADALYRFFQEHKQEEFERNVAEEKKKYAWSRFVEVMGEVIHE
;
A
#
# COMPACT_ATOMS: atom_id res chain seq x y z
N MET A 1 13.22 -16.48 17.11
CA MET A 1 14.03 -16.68 15.91
C MET A 1 14.84 -15.43 15.62
N LYS A 2 15.99 -15.60 14.95
CA LYS A 2 16.73 -14.50 14.35
C LYS A 2 16.32 -14.32 12.88
N ILE A 3 15.72 -13.17 12.58
CA ILE A 3 15.16 -12.85 11.26
C ILE A 3 15.95 -11.70 10.65
N ILE A 4 16.35 -11.84 9.39
CA ILE A 4 16.92 -10.74 8.64
C ILE A 4 16.00 -10.41 7.46
N ILE A 5 15.63 -9.14 7.31
CA ILE A 5 14.87 -8.65 6.16
C ILE A 5 15.81 -7.86 5.26
N LEU A 6 15.96 -8.30 4.01
CA LEU A 6 16.72 -7.60 2.99
C LEU A 6 15.78 -6.95 1.99
N GLY A 7 15.73 -5.64 2.00
CA GLY A 7 14.84 -4.86 1.15
C GLY A 7 15.00 -3.36 1.33
N THR A 8 14.08 -2.61 0.75
CA THR A 8 14.02 -1.15 0.92
C THR A 8 13.65 -0.81 2.36
N ALA A 9 14.46 0.02 3.01
CA ALA A 9 14.22 0.57 4.35
C ALA A 9 14.93 1.92 4.46
N TYR A 10 14.80 2.60 5.59
CA TYR A 10 15.51 3.85 5.84
C TYR A 10 16.99 3.77 5.41
N PRO A 11 17.54 4.79 4.73
CA PRO A 11 17.00 6.13 4.50
C PRO A 11 16.07 6.25 3.26
N TYR A 12 15.72 5.17 2.60
CA TYR A 12 14.77 5.22 1.48
C TYR A 12 13.37 5.51 1.97
N ARG A 13 12.57 6.22 1.14
CA ARG A 13 11.17 6.54 1.40
C ARG A 13 10.21 5.74 0.53
N GLY A 14 8.94 5.77 0.90
CA GLY A 14 7.84 5.20 0.12
C GLY A 14 7.33 3.87 0.65
N GLY A 15 6.23 3.40 0.08
CA GLY A 15 5.44 2.29 0.60
C GLY A 15 6.22 1.00 0.87
N LEU A 16 7.25 0.69 0.06
CA LEU A 16 8.09 -0.49 0.29
C LEU A 16 8.94 -0.37 1.56
N ALA A 17 9.50 0.83 1.83
CA ALA A 17 10.30 1.05 3.03
C ALA A 17 9.42 0.95 4.28
N THR A 18 8.31 1.69 4.29
CA THR A 18 7.33 1.67 5.38
C THR A 18 6.79 0.27 5.65
N PHE A 19 6.46 -0.49 4.59
CA PHE A 19 6.00 -1.86 4.74
C PHE A 19 7.04 -2.76 5.41
N ASN A 20 8.28 -2.74 4.92
CA ASN A 20 9.34 -3.60 5.44
C ASN A 20 9.72 -3.26 6.88
N GLU A 21 9.74 -1.97 7.22
CA GLU A 21 9.99 -1.49 8.58
C GLU A 21 8.86 -1.88 9.53
N ARG A 22 7.61 -1.77 9.07
CA ARG A 22 6.46 -2.20 9.87
C ARG A 22 6.45 -3.72 10.08
N LEU A 23 6.81 -4.49 9.05
CA LEU A 23 6.99 -5.95 9.15
C LEU A 23 8.07 -6.31 10.18
N ALA A 24 9.21 -5.61 10.13
CA ALA A 24 10.29 -5.78 11.11
C ALA A 24 9.81 -5.52 12.54
N GLY A 25 9.09 -4.41 12.74
CA GLY A 25 8.49 -4.07 14.05
C GLY A 25 7.47 -5.11 14.52
N GLU A 26 6.66 -5.70 13.63
CA GLU A 26 5.72 -6.75 14.00
C GLU A 26 6.43 -8.03 14.46
N TYR A 27 7.49 -8.44 13.78
CA TYR A 27 8.31 -9.56 14.25
C TYR A 27 8.98 -9.29 15.60
N GLN A 28 9.49 -8.05 15.82
CA GLN A 28 10.03 -7.67 17.14
C GLN A 28 8.96 -7.72 18.24
N ARG A 29 7.74 -7.25 17.94
CA ARG A 29 6.60 -7.29 18.88
C ARG A 29 6.25 -8.75 19.25
N GLN A 30 6.48 -9.70 18.37
CA GLN A 30 6.31 -11.13 18.62
C GLN A 30 7.53 -11.79 19.31
N GLY A 31 8.53 -11.01 19.73
CA GLY A 31 9.70 -11.48 20.47
C GLY A 31 10.82 -12.06 19.59
N HIS A 32 10.86 -11.74 18.32
CA HIS A 32 11.95 -12.15 17.43
C HIS A 32 13.10 -11.13 17.43
N GLU A 33 14.33 -11.60 17.26
CA GLU A 33 15.48 -10.74 16.97
C GLU A 33 15.45 -10.38 15.46
N VAL A 34 15.35 -9.09 15.15
CA VAL A 34 15.18 -8.63 13.76
C VAL A 34 16.27 -7.63 13.39
N GLU A 35 16.93 -7.87 12.26
CA GLU A 35 17.84 -6.95 11.60
C GLU A 35 17.36 -6.67 10.17
N MET A 36 17.56 -5.45 9.68
CA MET A 36 17.27 -5.10 8.30
C MET A 36 18.56 -4.81 7.53
N TYR A 37 18.61 -5.27 6.29
CA TYR A 37 19.65 -4.95 5.32
C TYR A 37 19.06 -4.16 4.17
N THR A 38 19.50 -2.91 4.03
CA THR A 38 19.02 -2.03 2.95
C THR A 38 20.16 -1.57 2.05
N PHE A 39 19.81 -0.78 1.05
CA PHE A 39 20.71 -0.47 -0.06
C PHE A 39 21.62 0.74 0.24
N THR A 40 22.88 0.67 -0.17
CA THR A 40 23.75 1.84 -0.41
C THR A 40 23.42 2.45 -1.76
N LEU A 41 23.07 1.60 -2.75
CA LEU A 41 22.55 1.97 -4.05
C LEU A 41 21.43 0.98 -4.39
N GLN A 42 20.17 1.47 -4.42
CA GLN A 42 19.01 0.64 -4.73
C GLN A 42 18.89 0.42 -6.25
N TYR A 43 18.96 1.48 -7.02
CA TYR A 43 19.09 1.51 -8.48
C TYR A 43 19.69 2.84 -8.94
N PRO A 44 20.27 2.90 -10.14
CA PRO A 44 20.82 4.14 -10.69
C PRO A 44 19.76 5.25 -10.76
N ASN A 45 20.18 6.49 -10.53
CA ASN A 45 19.27 7.64 -10.47
C ASN A 45 18.41 7.83 -11.73
N PHE A 46 18.92 7.46 -12.90
CA PHE A 46 18.17 7.58 -14.15
C PHE A 46 16.97 6.62 -14.25
N LEU A 47 16.90 5.59 -13.41
CA LEU A 47 15.75 4.70 -13.32
C LEU A 47 14.70 5.17 -12.30
N PHE A 48 14.98 6.26 -11.57
CA PHE A 48 14.06 6.79 -10.57
C PHE A 48 13.26 7.97 -11.13
N PRO A 49 11.92 7.88 -11.17
CA PRO A 49 11.08 8.93 -11.76
C PRO A 49 10.86 10.15 -10.85
N GLY A 50 11.33 10.12 -9.58
CA GLY A 50 11.10 11.17 -8.60
C GLY A 50 12.33 12.06 -8.33
N LYS A 51 12.13 13.14 -7.54
CA LYS A 51 13.20 14.10 -7.19
C LYS A 51 14.24 13.52 -6.21
N THR A 52 13.81 12.73 -5.24
CA THR A 52 14.68 12.07 -4.25
C THR A 52 14.14 10.72 -3.82
N GLN A 53 15.04 9.77 -3.58
CA GLN A 53 14.71 8.44 -3.06
C GLN A 53 14.74 8.40 -1.51
N PHE A 54 15.19 9.46 -0.85
CA PHE A 54 15.46 9.48 0.58
C PHE A 54 14.38 10.21 1.36
N SER A 55 14.09 9.69 2.58
CA SER A 55 13.21 10.33 3.55
C SER A 55 13.93 11.52 4.21
N PRO A 56 13.22 12.62 4.45
CA PRO A 56 13.68 13.70 5.33
C PRO A 56 13.55 13.35 6.82
N ASP A 57 12.80 12.30 7.16
CA ASP A 57 12.52 11.91 8.54
C ASP A 57 13.73 11.29 9.23
N PRO A 58 13.79 11.30 10.57
CA PRO A 58 14.85 10.63 11.31
C PRO A 58 14.76 9.11 11.17
N ALA A 59 15.88 8.43 11.40
CA ALA A 59 15.92 6.97 11.40
C ALA A 59 14.99 6.38 12.48
N PRO A 60 14.25 5.30 12.20
CA PRO A 60 13.47 4.61 13.22
C PRO A 60 14.42 4.04 14.29
N ASN A 61 14.30 4.54 15.51
CA ASN A 61 15.22 4.24 16.62
C ASN A 61 15.05 2.82 17.22
N HIS A 62 13.93 2.15 16.90
CA HIS A 62 13.62 0.80 17.38
C HIS A 62 14.08 -0.30 16.41
N LEU A 63 14.57 0.04 15.21
CA LEU A 63 15.01 -0.93 14.20
C LEU A 63 16.52 -0.89 14.01
N THR A 64 17.12 -2.08 13.91
CA THR A 64 18.53 -2.22 13.52
C THR A 64 18.64 -2.32 12.01
N ILE A 65 19.03 -1.23 11.34
CA ILE A 65 19.11 -1.14 9.87
C ILE A 65 20.55 -1.00 9.41
N TYR A 66 21.03 -1.94 8.59
CA TYR A 66 22.36 -1.93 7.97
C TYR A 66 22.27 -1.52 6.50
N ARG A 67 22.82 -0.38 6.16
CA ARG A 67 22.90 0.11 4.78
C ARG A 67 24.14 -0.45 4.09
N LYS A 68 24.04 -1.63 3.46
CA LYS A 68 25.21 -2.39 2.97
C LYS A 68 25.08 -2.92 1.54
N VAL A 69 23.90 -2.99 0.97
CA VAL A 69 23.66 -3.64 -0.32
C VAL A 69 23.81 -2.66 -1.47
N ASN A 70 24.66 -2.96 -2.44
CA ASN A 70 24.72 -2.24 -3.71
C ASN A 70 24.15 -3.14 -4.82
N SER A 71 22.97 -2.80 -5.33
CA SER A 71 22.25 -3.63 -6.31
C SER A 71 22.96 -3.81 -7.65
N CYS A 72 23.95 -2.97 -7.96
CA CYS A 72 24.69 -2.96 -9.23
C CYS A 72 26.10 -3.57 -9.13
N ASN A 73 26.55 -3.98 -7.92
CA ASN A 73 27.93 -4.44 -7.73
C ASN A 73 28.01 -5.93 -7.33
N PRO A 74 28.37 -6.84 -8.25
CA PRO A 74 28.47 -8.28 -7.96
C PRO A 74 29.43 -8.64 -6.84
N PHE A 75 30.54 -7.91 -6.68
CA PHE A 75 31.49 -8.16 -5.58
C PHE A 75 30.86 -7.81 -4.23
N ASN A 76 30.03 -6.77 -4.18
CA ASN A 76 29.26 -6.42 -2.99
C ASN A 76 28.26 -7.53 -2.64
N TRP A 77 27.57 -8.13 -3.62
CA TRP A 77 26.61 -9.22 -3.38
C TRP A 77 27.28 -10.41 -2.72
N LEU A 78 28.47 -10.80 -3.20
CA LEU A 78 29.25 -11.89 -2.61
C LEU A 78 29.71 -11.57 -1.20
N LYS A 79 30.15 -10.33 -0.94
CA LYS A 79 30.55 -9.84 0.39
C LYS A 79 29.39 -9.86 1.38
N VAL A 80 28.24 -9.29 1.00
CA VAL A 80 27.01 -9.27 1.83
C VAL A 80 26.52 -10.70 2.06
N GLY A 81 26.46 -11.53 1.01
CA GLY A 81 26.06 -12.93 1.14
C GLY A 81 26.95 -13.73 2.09
N LYS A 82 28.27 -13.50 2.07
CA LYS A 82 29.20 -14.12 3.02
C LYS A 82 28.99 -13.64 4.45
N GLU A 83 28.72 -12.35 4.64
CA GLU A 83 28.40 -11.77 5.95
C GLU A 83 27.14 -12.40 6.52
N LEU A 84 26.03 -12.41 5.76
CA LEU A 84 24.75 -13.00 6.16
C LEU A 84 24.86 -14.51 6.43
N SER A 85 25.62 -15.23 5.59
CA SER A 85 25.90 -16.66 5.80
C SER A 85 26.58 -16.92 7.15
N LYS A 86 27.53 -16.07 7.55
CA LYS A 86 28.22 -16.17 8.85
C LYS A 86 27.33 -15.81 10.04
N LYS A 87 26.40 -14.84 9.86
CA LYS A 87 25.43 -14.45 10.90
C LYS A 87 24.44 -15.57 11.22
N ARG A 88 24.23 -16.52 10.29
CA ARG A 88 23.36 -17.69 10.44
C ARG A 88 21.96 -17.30 10.98
N PRO A 89 21.22 -16.36 10.35
CA PRO A 89 19.85 -16.13 10.77
C PRO A 89 19.00 -17.39 10.56
N ASP A 90 17.95 -17.57 11.37
CA ASP A 90 16.99 -18.66 11.16
C ASP A 90 16.23 -18.43 9.85
N VAL A 91 15.86 -17.17 9.58
CA VAL A 91 15.11 -16.77 8.38
C VAL A 91 15.76 -15.55 7.74
N LEU A 92 15.91 -15.60 6.42
CA LEU A 92 16.25 -14.45 5.57
C LEU A 92 15.09 -14.16 4.61
N VAL A 93 14.46 -13.01 4.79
CA VAL A 93 13.36 -12.53 3.96
C VAL A 93 13.87 -11.56 2.92
N PHE A 94 13.64 -11.83 1.65
CA PHE A 94 13.88 -10.89 0.56
C PHE A 94 12.59 -10.18 0.18
N ALA A 95 12.51 -8.86 0.39
CA ALA A 95 11.42 -8.04 -0.11
C ALA A 95 11.66 -7.71 -1.59
N TYR A 96 10.99 -8.45 -2.48
CA TYR A 96 11.19 -8.41 -3.93
C TYR A 96 10.05 -7.65 -4.62
N TRP A 97 10.38 -6.71 -5.54
CA TRP A 97 9.37 -5.87 -6.21
C TRP A 97 9.62 -5.62 -7.71
N MET A 98 10.80 -5.97 -8.24
CA MET A 98 11.12 -5.78 -9.66
C MET A 98 12.25 -6.68 -10.11
N SER A 99 12.23 -7.04 -11.38
CA SER A 99 13.17 -8.02 -11.99
C SER A 99 14.63 -7.57 -11.93
N PHE A 100 14.90 -6.28 -11.96
CA PHE A 100 16.24 -5.71 -11.79
C PHE A 100 16.96 -6.19 -10.51
N MET A 101 16.21 -6.47 -9.45
CA MET A 101 16.78 -6.97 -8.19
C MET A 101 17.15 -8.46 -8.20
N ALA A 102 16.68 -9.21 -9.18
CA ALA A 102 16.83 -10.66 -9.22
C ALA A 102 18.32 -11.13 -9.21
N PRO A 103 19.25 -10.53 -9.97
CA PRO A 103 20.66 -10.95 -9.91
C PRO A 103 21.29 -10.70 -8.54
N CYS A 104 21.06 -9.53 -7.95
CA CYS A 104 21.60 -9.15 -6.65
C CYS A 104 21.07 -10.09 -5.55
N MET A 105 19.76 -10.14 -5.38
CA MET A 105 19.12 -10.92 -4.31
C MET A 105 19.33 -12.42 -4.50
N GLY A 106 19.26 -12.92 -5.73
CA GLY A 106 19.52 -14.34 -6.03
C GLY A 106 20.95 -14.76 -5.77
N THR A 107 21.94 -13.89 -5.98
CA THR A 107 23.37 -14.20 -5.69
C THR A 107 23.60 -14.19 -4.17
N ILE A 108 23.05 -13.21 -3.44
CA ILE A 108 23.12 -13.16 -1.98
C ILE A 108 22.49 -14.43 -1.39
N ALA A 109 21.29 -14.79 -1.84
CA ALA A 109 20.56 -15.97 -1.38
C ALA A 109 21.38 -17.27 -1.57
N ARG A 110 21.96 -17.49 -2.77
CA ARG A 110 22.82 -18.65 -3.03
C ARG A 110 24.00 -18.70 -2.09
N LYS A 111 24.59 -17.53 -1.79
CA LYS A 111 25.75 -17.50 -0.87
C LYS A 111 25.35 -17.82 0.56
N VAL A 112 24.17 -17.37 1.02
CA VAL A 112 23.65 -17.69 2.35
C VAL A 112 23.29 -19.18 2.45
N ARG A 113 22.73 -19.78 1.42
CA ARG A 113 22.37 -21.21 1.39
C ARG A 113 23.52 -22.15 1.74
N HIS A 114 24.76 -21.74 1.53
CA HIS A 114 25.94 -22.55 1.92
C HIS A 114 26.11 -22.74 3.44
N ASN A 115 25.34 -22.00 4.27
CA ASN A 115 25.39 -22.23 5.72
C ASN A 115 24.51 -23.39 6.18
N HIS A 116 23.68 -23.97 5.30
CA HIS A 116 22.79 -25.10 5.56
C HIS A 116 21.91 -24.95 6.81
N HIS A 117 21.55 -23.69 7.15
CA HIS A 117 20.77 -23.37 8.34
C HIS A 117 19.60 -22.44 8.00
N THR A 118 19.88 -21.37 7.27
CA THR A 118 18.93 -20.28 7.02
C THR A 118 17.84 -20.68 6.04
N LYS A 119 16.57 -20.56 6.44
CA LYS A 119 15.42 -20.62 5.52
C LYS A 119 15.34 -19.31 4.73
N ILE A 120 15.21 -19.40 3.42
CA ILE A 120 15.27 -18.25 2.51
C ILE A 120 13.91 -18.01 1.89
N ILE A 121 13.22 -16.94 2.29
CA ILE A 121 11.85 -16.64 1.89
C ILE A 121 11.81 -15.37 1.03
N ALA A 122 11.01 -15.38 -0.02
CA ALA A 122 10.70 -14.19 -0.81
C ALA A 122 9.32 -13.62 -0.40
N LEU A 123 9.31 -12.38 0.04
CA LEU A 123 8.11 -11.53 0.12
C LEU A 123 8.00 -10.77 -1.19
N VAL A 124 7.03 -11.13 -2.01
CA VAL A 124 6.92 -10.65 -3.40
C VAL A 124 5.80 -9.62 -3.51
N HIS A 125 6.17 -8.36 -3.70
CA HIS A 125 5.22 -7.27 -3.98
C HIS A 125 4.73 -7.30 -5.43
N ASN A 126 5.67 -7.49 -6.38
CA ASN A 126 5.38 -7.72 -7.79
C ASN A 126 6.43 -8.68 -8.37
N MET A 127 5.99 -9.65 -9.14
CA MET A 127 6.91 -10.57 -9.86
C MET A 127 7.19 -10.09 -11.27
N ILE A 128 6.17 -9.62 -11.97
CA ILE A 128 6.22 -9.09 -13.33
C ILE A 128 5.64 -7.66 -13.29
N PRO A 129 6.33 -6.64 -13.83
CA PRO A 129 5.79 -5.28 -13.89
C PRO A 129 4.59 -5.21 -14.86
N HIS A 130 3.76 -4.16 -14.74
CA HIS A 130 2.59 -3.94 -15.60
C HIS A 130 2.95 -3.75 -17.07
N GLU A 131 4.15 -3.21 -17.34
CA GLU A 131 4.71 -3.07 -18.69
C GLU A 131 5.97 -3.94 -18.78
N PRO A 132 5.82 -5.25 -19.05
CA PRO A 132 6.92 -6.19 -19.02
C PRO A 132 7.84 -6.02 -20.23
N ASN A 133 9.14 -6.09 -19.97
CA ASN A 133 10.18 -6.15 -20.98
C ASN A 133 10.85 -7.54 -21.04
N VAL A 134 11.81 -7.73 -21.94
CA VAL A 134 12.49 -9.03 -22.12
C VAL A 134 13.21 -9.48 -20.84
N LEU A 135 13.77 -8.56 -20.06
CA LEU A 135 14.50 -8.88 -18.81
C LEU A 135 13.57 -9.43 -17.74
N ASP A 136 12.30 -9.06 -17.76
CA ASP A 136 11.29 -9.55 -16.81
C ASP A 136 10.92 -11.03 -17.03
N LYS A 137 11.32 -11.62 -18.15
CA LYS A 137 11.20 -13.05 -18.41
C LYS A 137 12.47 -13.83 -18.05
N ILE A 138 13.64 -13.19 -18.17
CA ILE A 138 14.95 -13.86 -18.02
C ILE A 138 15.49 -13.81 -16.59
N LEU A 139 15.34 -12.68 -15.89
CA LEU A 139 15.94 -12.46 -14.58
C LEU A 139 15.19 -13.13 -13.43
N PRO A 140 13.84 -13.13 -13.34
CA PRO A 140 13.10 -13.72 -12.23
C PRO A 140 13.44 -15.20 -11.97
N PRO A 141 13.62 -16.09 -12.97
CA PRO A 141 13.99 -17.48 -12.73
C PRO A 141 15.28 -17.63 -11.91
N TYR A 142 16.25 -16.71 -12.07
CA TYR A 142 17.48 -16.74 -11.31
C TYR A 142 17.25 -16.49 -9.81
N PHE A 143 16.37 -15.56 -9.48
CA PHE A 143 15.96 -15.27 -8.10
C PHE A 143 15.11 -16.40 -7.53
N VAL A 144 14.04 -16.78 -8.21
CA VAL A 144 13.05 -17.79 -7.78
C VAL A 144 13.73 -19.12 -7.43
N LYS A 145 14.70 -19.58 -8.23
CA LYS A 145 15.48 -20.81 -7.96
C LYS A 145 16.28 -20.77 -6.65
N SER A 146 16.42 -19.60 -6.04
CA SER A 146 17.22 -19.42 -4.83
C SER A 146 16.39 -19.36 -3.55
N MET A 147 15.07 -19.36 -3.66
CA MET A 147 14.14 -19.24 -2.54
C MET A 147 13.67 -20.60 -2.06
N ASP A 148 13.32 -20.72 -0.78
CA ASP A 148 12.75 -21.92 -0.19
C ASP A 148 11.22 -21.82 -0.04
N GLY A 149 10.67 -20.59 -0.14
CA GLY A 149 9.24 -20.34 -0.11
C GLY A 149 8.90 -18.91 -0.51
N PHE A 150 7.63 -18.65 -0.76
CA PHE A 150 7.13 -17.37 -1.27
C PHE A 150 5.89 -16.91 -0.52
N MET A 151 5.88 -15.65 -0.18
CA MET A 151 4.73 -14.90 0.30
C MET A 151 4.37 -13.83 -0.73
N ALA A 152 3.12 -13.76 -1.15
CA ALA A 152 2.63 -12.77 -2.11
C ALA A 152 1.49 -11.94 -1.52
N LEU A 153 1.34 -10.70 -2.01
CA LEU A 153 0.32 -9.75 -1.57
C LEU A 153 -0.97 -9.80 -2.41
N SER A 154 -0.99 -10.61 -3.48
CA SER A 154 -2.16 -10.86 -4.31
C SER A 154 -2.10 -12.25 -4.94
N GLU A 155 -3.25 -12.82 -5.28
CA GLU A 155 -3.32 -14.11 -5.98
C GLU A 155 -2.72 -14.04 -7.39
N SER A 156 -2.81 -12.89 -8.04
CA SER A 156 -2.17 -12.68 -9.35
C SER A 156 -0.65 -12.82 -9.28
N VAL A 157 -0.04 -12.31 -8.20
CA VAL A 157 1.41 -12.46 -7.96
C VAL A 157 1.78 -13.91 -7.66
N VAL A 158 0.93 -14.68 -6.95
CA VAL A 158 1.13 -16.13 -6.76
C VAL A 158 1.18 -16.83 -8.12
N LYS A 159 0.21 -16.57 -8.99
CA LYS A 159 0.17 -17.13 -10.36
C LYS A 159 1.40 -16.74 -11.18
N ASP A 160 1.93 -15.53 -11.00
CA ASP A 160 3.17 -15.12 -11.66
C ASP A 160 4.39 -15.87 -11.11
N ILE A 161 4.48 -16.11 -9.81
CA ILE A 161 5.55 -16.92 -9.20
C ILE A 161 5.52 -18.35 -9.76
N GLU A 162 4.35 -18.94 -9.91
CA GLU A 162 4.16 -20.31 -10.45
C GLU A 162 4.73 -20.49 -11.88
N LYS A 163 4.69 -19.41 -12.69
CA LYS A 163 5.30 -19.44 -14.04
C LYS A 163 6.81 -19.71 -13.98
N PHE A 164 7.47 -19.28 -12.93
CA PHE A 164 8.93 -19.35 -12.76
C PHE A 164 9.39 -20.44 -11.80
N ASP A 165 8.57 -20.81 -10.80
CA ASP A 165 8.91 -21.84 -9.83
C ASP A 165 8.57 -23.24 -10.34
N LYS A 166 9.63 -24.01 -10.70
CA LYS A 166 9.51 -25.40 -11.17
C LYS A 166 9.71 -26.44 -10.06
N ARG A 167 9.98 -26.00 -8.82
CA ARG A 167 10.25 -26.87 -7.67
C ARG A 167 9.05 -27.07 -6.78
N ASN A 168 7.95 -26.35 -7.04
CA ASN A 168 6.73 -26.35 -6.25
C ASN A 168 6.99 -25.99 -4.77
N CYS A 169 7.83 -24.97 -4.53
CA CYS A 169 8.07 -24.48 -3.17
C CYS A 169 6.79 -23.97 -2.52
N PRO A 170 6.69 -23.95 -1.19
CA PRO A 170 5.57 -23.36 -0.47
C PRO A 170 5.27 -21.93 -0.94
N LYS A 171 4.00 -21.66 -1.22
CA LYS A 171 3.49 -20.35 -1.64
C LYS A 171 2.24 -20.03 -0.84
N ARG A 172 2.19 -18.83 -0.29
CA ARG A 172 0.99 -18.33 0.40
C ARG A 172 0.66 -16.94 -0.10
N PHE A 173 -0.61 -16.67 -0.11
CA PHE A 173 -1.18 -15.34 -0.31
C PHE A 173 -1.66 -14.80 1.03
N SER A 174 -1.36 -13.54 1.28
CA SER A 174 -2.07 -12.73 2.26
C SER A 174 -2.24 -11.34 1.69
N PRO A 175 -3.43 -10.75 1.79
CA PRO A 175 -3.64 -9.38 1.33
C PRO A 175 -2.72 -8.42 2.06
N HIS A 176 -2.51 -7.25 1.44
CA HIS A 176 -1.69 -6.21 2.03
C HIS A 176 -2.23 -5.83 3.42
N PRO A 177 -1.41 -5.88 4.49
CA PRO A 177 -1.84 -5.45 5.80
C PRO A 177 -2.24 -3.98 5.85
N ILE A 178 -3.02 -3.60 6.87
CA ILE A 178 -3.44 -2.23 7.08
C ILE A 178 -2.24 -1.29 7.28
N TYR A 179 -2.40 -0.04 6.83
CA TYR A 179 -1.45 1.04 7.10
C TYR A 179 -1.80 1.70 8.43
N ASP A 180 -1.19 1.24 9.51
CA ASP A 180 -1.46 1.66 10.89
C ASP A 180 -0.49 2.73 11.46
N HIS A 181 0.34 3.32 10.60
CA HIS A 181 1.36 4.32 10.99
C HIS A 181 0.88 5.78 10.90
N TYR A 182 -0.34 6.02 10.44
CA TYR A 182 -0.91 7.36 10.28
C TYR A 182 -1.53 7.94 11.57
N GLY A 183 -1.22 7.36 12.72
CA GLY A 183 -1.75 7.76 14.01
C GLY A 183 -3.16 7.20 14.30
N GLU A 184 -3.72 7.59 15.43
CA GLU A 184 -5.02 7.13 15.87
C GLU A 184 -6.17 7.94 15.24
N ARG A 185 -7.35 7.32 15.18
CA ARG A 185 -8.60 7.99 14.80
C ARG A 185 -8.92 9.09 15.81
N LEU A 186 -9.12 10.31 15.31
CA LEU A 186 -9.54 11.46 16.12
C LEU A 186 -11.07 11.46 16.28
N PRO A 187 -11.59 12.11 17.35
CA PRO A 187 -13.00 12.48 17.38
C PRO A 187 -13.33 13.34 16.17
N ARG A 188 -14.49 13.09 15.52
CA ARG A 188 -14.88 13.77 14.28
C ARG A 188 -14.88 15.29 14.43
N GLU A 189 -15.41 15.82 15.53
CA GLU A 189 -15.46 17.27 15.81
C GLU A 189 -14.05 17.88 15.88
N THR A 190 -13.11 17.18 16.51
CA THR A 190 -11.70 17.61 16.56
C THR A 190 -11.10 17.65 15.17
N ALA A 191 -11.30 16.61 14.38
CA ALA A 191 -10.80 16.55 13.01
C ALA A 191 -11.37 17.64 12.12
N LEU A 192 -12.69 17.90 12.20
CA LEU A 192 -13.35 18.97 11.47
C LEU A 192 -12.81 20.35 11.88
N SER A 193 -12.62 20.59 13.18
CA SER A 193 -12.04 21.85 13.68
C SER A 193 -10.62 22.06 13.16
N LEU A 194 -9.76 21.03 13.16
CA LEU A 194 -8.38 21.12 12.65
C LEU A 194 -8.33 21.43 11.14
N LEU A 195 -9.34 21.02 10.39
CA LEU A 195 -9.45 21.25 8.96
C LEU A 195 -10.31 22.50 8.62
N ASN A 196 -10.79 23.26 9.62
CA ASN A 196 -11.70 24.38 9.46
C ASN A 196 -12.97 24.02 8.65
N LEU A 197 -13.53 22.84 8.92
CA LEU A 197 -14.73 22.33 8.26
C LEU A 197 -15.97 22.47 9.15
N SER A 198 -17.14 22.71 8.51
CA SER A 198 -18.41 22.84 9.23
C SER A 198 -18.87 21.49 9.81
N PRO A 199 -19.28 21.42 11.08
CA PRO A 199 -19.86 20.21 11.67
C PRO A 199 -21.24 19.85 11.10
N ASP A 200 -21.95 20.80 10.49
CA ASP A 200 -23.27 20.61 9.91
C ASP A 200 -23.25 19.92 8.54
N CYS A 201 -22.07 19.73 7.97
CA CYS A 201 -21.89 19.05 6.69
C CYS A 201 -21.49 17.59 6.87
N ARG A 202 -21.82 16.78 5.88
CA ARG A 202 -21.32 15.41 5.68
C ARG A 202 -20.19 15.44 4.66
N TYR A 203 -19.18 14.56 4.83
CA TYR A 203 -17.97 14.64 4.01
C TYR A 203 -17.63 13.32 3.34
N VAL A 204 -17.47 13.38 2.02
CA VAL A 204 -16.85 12.34 1.21
C VAL A 204 -15.37 12.69 1.04
N LEU A 205 -14.47 11.77 1.27
CA LEU A 205 -13.03 11.99 1.12
C LEU A 205 -12.50 11.31 -0.16
N PHE A 206 -11.86 12.07 -1.02
CA PHE A 206 -10.94 11.60 -2.05
C PHE A 206 -9.51 11.87 -1.56
N PHE A 207 -8.65 10.81 -1.50
CA PHE A 207 -7.32 10.93 -0.89
C PHE A 207 -6.18 10.42 -1.77
N GLY A 208 -4.99 11.07 -1.62
CA GLY A 208 -3.72 10.71 -2.22
C GLY A 208 -3.46 11.39 -3.56
N PHE A 209 -2.33 11.09 -4.21
CA PHE A 209 -1.95 11.74 -5.47
C PHE A 209 -3.08 11.76 -6.49
N ILE A 210 -3.40 12.94 -7.02
CA ILE A 210 -4.46 13.14 -8.00
C ILE A 210 -3.89 12.82 -9.38
N ARG A 211 -4.37 11.70 -9.96
CA ARG A 211 -4.00 11.21 -11.30
C ARG A 211 -5.26 10.87 -12.07
N ALA A 212 -5.20 10.98 -13.40
CA ALA A 212 -6.37 10.77 -14.26
C ALA A 212 -7.05 9.41 -14.05
N TYR A 213 -6.28 8.33 -13.82
CA TYR A 213 -6.84 7.01 -13.60
C TYR A 213 -7.61 6.86 -12.27
N LYS A 214 -7.39 7.77 -11.30
CA LYS A 214 -8.10 7.76 -10.01
C LYS A 214 -9.51 8.34 -10.07
N GLY A 215 -9.91 8.90 -11.21
CA GLY A 215 -11.31 9.23 -11.48
C GLY A 215 -11.88 10.39 -10.66
N LEU A 216 -11.06 11.37 -10.23
CA LEU A 216 -11.59 12.56 -9.56
C LEU A 216 -12.64 13.27 -10.42
N ASP A 217 -12.47 13.30 -11.74
CA ASP A 217 -13.43 13.84 -12.69
C ASP A 217 -14.83 13.18 -12.60
N LEU A 218 -14.87 11.86 -12.40
CA LEU A 218 -16.12 11.13 -12.18
C LEU A 218 -16.80 11.55 -10.86
N LEU A 219 -15.99 11.70 -9.80
CA LEU A 219 -16.51 12.11 -8.51
C LEU A 219 -17.01 13.56 -8.52
N LEU A 220 -16.30 14.47 -9.19
CA LEU A 220 -16.77 15.84 -9.39
C LEU A 220 -18.10 15.86 -10.17
N GLY A 221 -18.23 15.02 -11.21
CA GLY A 221 -19.49 14.83 -11.93
C GLY A 221 -20.62 14.33 -11.03
N ALA A 222 -20.33 13.39 -10.13
CA ALA A 222 -21.31 12.90 -9.15
C ALA A 222 -21.77 14.00 -8.18
N PHE A 223 -20.90 14.93 -7.81
CA PHE A 223 -21.23 16.06 -6.93
C PHE A 223 -22.09 17.15 -7.59
N ALA A 224 -22.32 17.11 -8.89
CA ALA A 224 -23.33 17.93 -9.57
C ALA A 224 -24.77 17.49 -9.25
N ASP A 225 -24.97 16.31 -8.64
CA ASP A 225 -26.30 15.82 -8.27
C ASP A 225 -26.91 16.64 -7.12
N GLU A 226 -28.10 17.23 -7.37
CA GLU A 226 -28.79 18.06 -6.40
C GLU A 226 -29.26 17.30 -5.15
N ARG A 227 -29.46 15.99 -5.24
CA ARG A 227 -29.83 15.16 -4.08
C ARG A 227 -28.74 15.17 -3.01
N LEU A 228 -27.46 15.20 -3.41
CA LEU A 228 -26.32 15.31 -2.48
C LEU A 228 -26.24 16.73 -1.89
N ARG A 229 -26.59 17.77 -2.67
CA ARG A 229 -26.67 19.15 -2.18
C ARG A 229 -27.74 19.30 -1.08
N GLN A 230 -28.93 18.74 -1.31
CA GLN A 230 -30.02 18.76 -0.34
C GLN A 230 -29.70 18.06 0.97
N GLN A 231 -28.78 17.11 0.94
CA GLN A 231 -28.29 16.40 2.13
C GLN A 231 -27.03 17.04 2.76
N ASN A 232 -26.65 18.22 2.32
CA ASN A 232 -25.49 18.96 2.83
C ASN A 232 -24.16 18.17 2.75
N VAL A 233 -23.98 17.40 1.65
CA VAL A 233 -22.80 16.60 1.42
C VAL A 233 -21.73 17.41 0.70
N LYS A 234 -20.50 17.41 1.20
CA LYS A 234 -19.33 18.07 0.59
C LYS A 234 -18.22 17.05 0.28
N LEU A 235 -17.39 17.39 -0.70
CA LEU A 235 -16.24 16.62 -1.09
C LEU A 235 -14.96 17.25 -0.53
N ILE A 236 -14.15 16.46 0.17
CA ILE A 236 -12.76 16.81 0.50
C ILE A 236 -11.87 16.12 -0.54
N VAL A 237 -11.12 16.92 -1.32
CA VAL A 237 -10.06 16.43 -2.21
C VAL A 237 -8.72 16.69 -1.52
N ALA A 238 -8.07 15.63 -1.07
CA ALA A 238 -6.88 15.73 -0.25
C ALA A 238 -5.67 15.02 -0.90
N GLY A 239 -4.66 15.80 -1.33
CA GLY A 239 -3.42 15.31 -1.94
C GLY A 239 -2.99 16.07 -3.18
N GLU A 240 -1.72 15.94 -3.54
CA GLU A 240 -1.10 16.69 -4.63
C GLU A 240 -1.57 16.26 -6.01
N PHE A 241 -1.73 17.23 -6.90
CA PHE A 241 -1.91 16.96 -8.33
C PHE A 241 -0.62 16.41 -8.95
N TYR A 242 -0.76 15.29 -9.63
CA TYR A 242 0.31 14.71 -10.43
C TYR A 242 0.02 14.94 -11.92
N GLY A 243 0.23 16.16 -12.36
CA GLY A 243 -0.10 16.66 -13.69
C GLY A 243 -0.79 18.02 -13.63
N ASP A 244 -1.44 18.39 -14.74
CA ASP A 244 -2.14 19.67 -14.86
C ASP A 244 -3.44 19.68 -14.03
N PRO A 245 -3.63 20.60 -13.07
CA PRO A 245 -4.85 20.73 -12.29
C PRO A 245 -5.99 21.46 -13.01
N GLU A 246 -5.69 22.25 -14.06
CA GLU A 246 -6.67 23.13 -14.74
C GLU A 246 -7.94 22.43 -15.22
N PRO A 247 -7.90 21.21 -15.78
CA PRO A 247 -9.12 20.49 -16.17
C PRO A 247 -10.10 20.28 -15.00
N TYR A 248 -9.59 20.02 -13.79
CA TYR A 248 -10.40 19.82 -12.60
C TYR A 248 -11.00 21.13 -12.08
N TYR A 249 -10.21 22.20 -12.04
CA TYR A 249 -10.71 23.54 -11.66
C TYR A 249 -11.80 24.02 -12.61
N LYS A 250 -11.59 23.83 -13.91
CA LYS A 250 -12.59 24.14 -14.91
C LYS A 250 -13.87 23.33 -14.70
N GLN A 251 -13.76 22.02 -14.47
CA GLN A 251 -14.92 21.14 -14.23
C GLN A 251 -15.71 21.57 -12.98
N ILE A 252 -15.04 21.89 -11.88
CA ILE A 252 -15.68 22.40 -10.65
C ILE A 252 -16.53 23.64 -10.96
N LYS A 253 -15.97 24.60 -11.72
CA LYS A 253 -16.65 25.82 -12.12
C LYS A 253 -17.81 25.57 -13.09
N ASP A 254 -17.59 24.74 -14.12
CA ASP A 254 -18.60 24.43 -15.14
C ASP A 254 -19.83 23.73 -14.51
N LEU A 255 -19.59 22.88 -13.51
CA LEU A 255 -20.62 22.18 -12.74
C LEU A 255 -21.23 23.02 -11.60
N ARG A 256 -20.70 24.21 -11.31
CA ARG A 256 -21.14 25.12 -10.24
C ARG A 256 -21.17 24.44 -8.86
N ILE A 257 -20.08 23.75 -8.53
CA ILE A 257 -19.93 23.01 -7.27
C ILE A 257 -18.80 23.54 -6.38
N GLU A 258 -18.34 24.78 -6.59
CA GLU A 258 -17.25 25.41 -5.83
C GLU A 258 -17.55 25.44 -4.33
N ASP A 259 -18.81 25.66 -3.95
CA ASP A 259 -19.27 25.66 -2.56
C ASP A 259 -19.32 24.27 -1.91
N ARG A 260 -19.17 23.22 -2.71
CA ARG A 260 -19.29 21.82 -2.30
C ARG A 260 -17.96 21.05 -2.29
N VAL A 261 -16.89 21.63 -2.82
CA VAL A 261 -15.58 20.99 -2.94
C VAL A 261 -14.57 21.73 -2.10
N VAL A 262 -13.97 21.04 -1.15
CA VAL A 262 -12.86 21.53 -0.33
C VAL A 262 -11.57 20.96 -0.91
N LEU A 263 -10.72 21.83 -1.44
CA LEU A 263 -9.45 21.45 -2.05
C LEU A 263 -8.31 21.60 -1.04
N CYS A 264 -7.66 20.49 -0.70
CA CYS A 264 -6.46 20.38 0.13
C CYS A 264 -5.35 19.74 -0.71
N THR A 265 -4.83 20.51 -1.68
CA THR A 265 -4.01 19.98 -2.78
C THR A 265 -2.50 20.15 -2.59
N ASP A 266 -2.08 20.48 -1.39
CA ASP A 266 -0.69 20.41 -0.96
C ASP A 266 -0.31 19.00 -0.50
N PHE A 267 0.99 18.76 -0.35
CA PHE A 267 1.49 17.50 0.24
C PHE A 267 0.96 17.36 1.68
N ILE A 268 0.34 16.22 1.96
CA ILE A 268 -0.19 15.90 3.28
C ILE A 268 0.84 15.02 4.02
N PRO A 269 1.45 15.51 5.10
CA PRO A 269 2.35 14.70 5.93
C PRO A 269 1.61 13.51 6.56
N ASP A 270 2.31 12.41 6.78
CA ASP A 270 1.75 11.21 7.41
C ASP A 270 1.09 11.50 8.78
N SER A 271 1.66 12.46 9.54
CA SER A 271 1.12 12.92 10.83
C SER A 271 -0.21 13.68 10.74
N GLU A 272 -0.65 14.05 9.55
CA GLU A 272 -1.90 14.80 9.33
C GLU A 272 -2.99 13.96 8.65
N VAL A 273 -2.64 12.79 8.12
CA VAL A 273 -3.58 11.90 7.40
C VAL A 273 -4.79 11.56 8.27
N ASN A 274 -4.57 11.33 9.56
CA ASN A 274 -5.66 11.02 10.50
C ASN A 274 -6.74 12.10 10.57
N ARG A 275 -6.42 13.38 10.36
CA ARG A 275 -7.40 14.48 10.35
C ARG A 275 -8.43 14.29 9.24
N TYR A 276 -7.97 13.98 8.02
CA TYR A 276 -8.83 13.82 6.84
C TYR A 276 -9.72 12.60 6.94
N PHE A 277 -9.14 11.45 7.29
CA PHE A 277 -9.92 10.22 7.44
C PHE A 277 -10.90 10.31 8.62
N SER A 278 -10.51 10.93 9.74
CA SER A 278 -11.42 11.09 10.88
C SER A 278 -12.57 12.06 10.61
N ALA A 279 -12.35 13.10 9.81
CA ALA A 279 -13.38 14.04 9.40
C ALA A 279 -14.41 13.44 8.41
N ALA A 280 -13.98 12.47 7.60
CA ALA A 280 -14.81 11.89 6.55
C ALA A 280 -15.88 10.93 7.08
N ASP A 281 -17.02 10.90 6.42
CA ASP A 281 -18.10 9.93 6.66
C ASP A 281 -17.92 8.69 5.75
N ILE A 282 -17.37 8.88 4.54
CA ILE A 282 -17.06 7.81 3.57
C ILE A 282 -15.85 8.20 2.72
N VAL A 283 -15.04 7.21 2.34
CA VAL A 283 -13.88 7.38 1.44
C VAL A 283 -14.25 6.92 0.04
N ALA A 284 -14.09 7.79 -0.95
CA ALA A 284 -14.38 7.47 -2.35
C ALA A 284 -13.11 7.20 -3.17
N GLN A 285 -13.09 6.08 -3.85
CA GLN A 285 -12.02 5.65 -4.76
C GLN A 285 -12.63 5.34 -6.14
N PRO A 286 -13.01 6.35 -6.92
CA PRO A 286 -13.73 6.22 -8.19
C PRO A 286 -12.79 5.88 -9.34
N TYR A 287 -11.88 4.93 -9.12
CA TYR A 287 -10.79 4.63 -10.05
C TYR A 287 -11.31 4.10 -11.39
N LYS A 288 -10.66 4.50 -12.48
CA LYS A 288 -10.93 4.01 -13.84
C LYS A 288 -10.18 2.71 -14.12
N THR A 289 -9.01 2.57 -13.48
CA THR A 289 -8.19 1.36 -13.51
C THR A 289 -7.45 1.22 -12.17
N ALA A 290 -7.34 0.03 -11.65
CA ALA A 290 -6.54 -0.27 -10.47
C ALA A 290 -6.14 -1.74 -10.43
N THR A 291 -5.04 -2.07 -9.75
CA THR A 291 -4.76 -3.44 -9.27
C THR A 291 -5.10 -3.55 -7.79
N GLN A 292 -4.60 -2.62 -7.00
CA GLN A 292 -4.86 -2.47 -5.57
C GLN A 292 -4.79 -0.98 -5.21
N SER A 293 -5.25 -0.62 -4.01
CA SER A 293 -5.16 0.75 -3.50
C SER A 293 -4.68 0.78 -2.05
N GLY A 294 -3.59 1.52 -1.79
CA GLY A 294 -3.16 1.80 -0.42
C GLY A 294 -4.17 2.62 0.38
N VAL A 295 -4.99 3.43 -0.31
CA VAL A 295 -6.06 4.23 0.34
C VAL A 295 -7.10 3.34 0.99
N THR A 296 -7.39 2.17 0.42
CA THR A 296 -8.28 1.16 1.02
C THR A 296 -7.75 0.71 2.38
N GLN A 297 -6.44 0.46 2.49
CA GLN A 297 -5.83 0.01 3.74
C GLN A 297 -5.81 1.12 4.81
N ILE A 298 -5.68 2.38 4.39
CA ILE A 298 -5.82 3.53 5.28
C ILE A 298 -7.28 3.66 5.75
N ALA A 299 -8.25 3.50 4.86
CA ALA A 299 -9.67 3.52 5.21
C ALA A 299 -10.03 2.41 6.23
N PHE A 300 -9.47 1.20 6.07
CA PHE A 300 -9.60 0.14 7.08
C PHE A 300 -9.00 0.52 8.43
N HIS A 301 -7.82 1.16 8.44
CA HIS A 301 -7.21 1.61 9.69
C HIS A 301 -8.14 2.54 10.46
N PHE A 302 -8.72 3.52 9.79
CA PHE A 302 -9.64 4.50 10.38
C PHE A 302 -11.10 4.03 10.45
N GLU A 303 -11.39 2.78 10.10
CA GLU A 303 -12.74 2.18 10.12
C GLU A 303 -13.75 2.94 9.29
N LYS A 304 -13.33 3.43 8.11
CA LYS A 304 -14.19 4.23 7.24
C LYS A 304 -14.88 3.39 6.17
N PRO A 305 -16.18 3.57 5.98
CA PRO A 305 -16.89 3.06 4.82
C PRO A 305 -16.24 3.51 3.52
N MET A 306 -16.37 2.70 2.48
CA MET A 306 -15.72 2.99 1.19
C MET A 306 -16.71 2.94 0.04
N LEU A 307 -16.59 3.87 -0.90
CA LEU A 307 -17.16 3.74 -2.23
C LEU A 307 -16.00 3.48 -3.19
N VAL A 308 -16.06 2.36 -3.89
CA VAL A 308 -15.07 1.96 -4.88
C VAL A 308 -15.73 1.66 -6.22
N THR A 309 -14.96 1.72 -7.29
CA THR A 309 -15.42 1.28 -8.61
C THR A 309 -15.08 -0.19 -8.85
N ASN A 310 -15.85 -0.84 -9.73
CA ASN A 310 -15.69 -2.23 -10.14
C ASN A 310 -14.48 -2.40 -11.07
N VAL A 311 -13.27 -2.09 -10.56
CA VAL A 311 -12.02 -2.22 -11.31
C VAL A 311 -10.94 -2.92 -10.50
N GLY A 312 -10.21 -3.81 -11.15
CA GLY A 312 -9.11 -4.56 -10.54
C GLY A 312 -9.54 -5.34 -9.29
N GLY A 313 -8.73 -5.26 -8.23
CA GLY A 313 -8.99 -5.95 -6.96
C GLY A 313 -9.85 -5.17 -5.96
N LEU A 314 -10.36 -3.98 -6.30
CA LEU A 314 -11.12 -3.16 -5.35
C LEU A 314 -12.42 -3.84 -4.86
N PRO A 315 -13.24 -4.48 -5.73
CA PRO A 315 -14.46 -5.17 -5.30
C PRO A 315 -14.20 -6.37 -4.38
N GLU A 316 -13.04 -7.01 -4.50
CA GLU A 316 -12.66 -8.13 -3.63
C GLU A 316 -12.37 -7.66 -2.20
N ILE A 317 -11.86 -6.43 -2.06
CA ILE A 317 -11.47 -5.85 -0.78
C ILE A 317 -12.65 -5.13 -0.11
N VAL A 318 -13.56 -4.56 -0.89
CA VAL A 318 -14.75 -3.81 -0.42
C VAL A 318 -16.01 -4.58 -0.80
N PRO A 319 -16.49 -5.53 0.04
CA PRO A 319 -17.77 -6.24 -0.19
C PRO A 319 -18.94 -5.27 -0.30
N ASP A 320 -19.61 -5.27 -1.45
CA ASP A 320 -20.72 -4.37 -1.75
C ASP A 320 -21.88 -4.51 -0.75
N GLY A 321 -22.41 -3.40 -0.28
CA GLY A 321 -23.50 -3.34 0.68
C GLY A 321 -23.14 -3.75 2.12
N LYS A 322 -21.86 -4.15 2.37
CA LYS A 322 -21.41 -4.58 3.70
C LYS A 322 -20.54 -3.53 4.41
N ILE A 323 -19.51 -3.04 3.74
CA ILE A 323 -18.58 -2.03 4.27
C ILE A 323 -18.52 -0.77 3.40
N GLY A 324 -19.35 -0.72 2.38
CA GLY A 324 -19.41 0.36 1.41
C GLY A 324 -20.18 -0.07 0.17
N TYR A 325 -19.91 0.61 -0.94
CA TYR A 325 -20.56 0.33 -2.22
C TYR A 325 -19.54 0.15 -3.33
N VAL A 326 -19.89 -0.74 -4.27
CA VAL A 326 -19.16 -0.96 -5.52
C VAL A 326 -20.01 -0.44 -6.68
N THR A 327 -19.46 0.43 -7.53
CA THR A 327 -20.15 1.01 -8.69
C THR A 327 -19.32 0.80 -9.95
N GLU A 328 -19.93 0.92 -11.11
CA GLU A 328 -19.14 1.13 -12.33
C GLU A 328 -18.44 2.51 -12.27
N PRO A 329 -17.36 2.76 -13.03
CA PRO A 329 -16.69 4.06 -13.10
C PRO A 329 -17.55 5.08 -13.89
N ASP A 330 -18.70 5.40 -13.31
CA ASP A 330 -19.76 6.27 -13.86
C ASP A 330 -20.24 7.25 -12.82
N ALA A 331 -20.26 8.56 -13.16
CA ALA A 331 -20.60 9.63 -12.24
C ALA A 331 -22.01 9.50 -11.65
N LYS A 332 -22.99 9.02 -12.43
CA LYS A 332 -24.36 8.86 -11.98
C LYS A 332 -24.47 7.72 -10.96
N GLN A 333 -23.86 6.57 -11.23
CA GLN A 333 -23.86 5.44 -10.29
C GLN A 333 -23.14 5.80 -8.99
N ILE A 334 -22.04 6.57 -9.05
CA ILE A 334 -21.35 7.10 -7.88
C ILE A 334 -22.29 8.02 -7.08
N ALA A 335 -23.00 8.93 -7.75
CA ALA A 335 -23.98 9.81 -7.10
C ALA A 335 -25.11 9.03 -6.44
N ASP A 336 -25.67 8.03 -7.13
CA ASP A 336 -26.75 7.19 -6.62
C ASP A 336 -26.30 6.40 -5.37
N ALA A 337 -25.10 5.85 -5.37
CA ALA A 337 -24.54 5.12 -4.22
C ALA A 337 -24.27 6.05 -3.03
N LEU A 338 -23.69 7.24 -3.25
CA LEU A 338 -23.49 8.25 -2.19
C LEU A 338 -24.82 8.73 -1.63
N TYR A 339 -25.80 9.02 -2.50
CA TYR A 339 -27.14 9.43 -2.07
C TYR A 339 -27.78 8.36 -1.17
N ARG A 340 -27.74 7.09 -1.59
CA ARG A 340 -28.26 5.97 -0.82
C ARG A 340 -27.55 5.84 0.54
N PHE A 341 -26.22 5.95 0.57
CA PHE A 341 -25.42 5.88 1.80
C PHE A 341 -25.90 6.87 2.85
N PHE A 342 -26.10 8.13 2.46
CA PHE A 342 -26.53 9.19 3.37
C PHE A 342 -28.02 9.14 3.67
N GLN A 343 -28.87 8.76 2.70
CA GLN A 343 -30.30 8.64 2.87
C GLN A 343 -30.70 7.51 3.83
N GLU A 344 -29.99 6.38 3.74
CA GLU A 344 -30.26 5.21 4.58
C GLU A 344 -29.47 5.23 5.89
N HIS A 345 -28.72 6.29 6.18
CA HIS A 345 -27.89 6.45 7.39
C HIS A 345 -26.94 5.27 7.62
N LYS A 346 -26.27 4.75 6.56
CA LYS A 346 -25.47 3.53 6.59
C LYS A 346 -24.11 3.67 7.30
N GLN A 347 -23.72 4.86 7.73
CA GLN A 347 -22.39 5.12 8.26
C GLN A 347 -22.04 4.22 9.45
N GLU A 348 -22.86 4.20 10.50
CA GLU A 348 -22.56 3.43 11.71
C GLU A 348 -22.57 1.90 11.47
N GLU A 349 -23.50 1.42 10.62
CA GLU A 349 -23.55 0.02 10.23
C GLU A 349 -22.26 -0.39 9.50
N PHE A 350 -21.87 0.39 8.50
CA PHE A 350 -20.69 0.10 7.71
C PHE A 350 -19.39 0.28 8.52
N GLU A 351 -19.28 1.29 9.39
CA GLU A 351 -18.12 1.45 10.27
C GLU A 351 -17.93 0.22 11.17
N ARG A 352 -19.01 -0.32 11.79
CA ARG A 352 -18.94 -1.55 12.57
C ARG A 352 -18.48 -2.74 11.71
N ASN A 353 -19.00 -2.85 10.51
CA ASN A 353 -18.62 -3.93 9.60
C ASN A 353 -17.17 -3.78 9.11
N VAL A 354 -16.68 -2.55 8.87
CA VAL A 354 -15.28 -2.28 8.56
C VAL A 354 -14.37 -2.71 9.71
N ALA A 355 -14.75 -2.43 10.97
CA ALA A 355 -14.01 -2.82 12.16
C ALA A 355 -13.86 -4.36 12.29
N GLU A 356 -14.86 -5.12 11.86
CA GLU A 356 -14.76 -6.59 11.80
C GLU A 356 -13.93 -7.05 10.59
N GLU A 357 -14.17 -6.48 9.43
CA GLU A 357 -13.51 -6.89 8.19
C GLU A 357 -12.00 -6.60 8.22
N LYS A 358 -11.56 -5.48 8.84
CA LYS A 358 -10.15 -5.11 8.96
C LYS A 358 -9.30 -6.14 9.69
N LYS A 359 -9.88 -7.00 10.53
CA LYS A 359 -9.16 -8.05 11.25
C LYS A 359 -8.44 -9.02 10.30
N LYS A 360 -8.96 -9.20 9.09
CA LYS A 360 -8.34 -10.01 8.03
C LYS A 360 -7.01 -9.43 7.53
N TYR A 361 -6.83 -8.13 7.70
CA TYR A 361 -5.67 -7.37 7.23
C TYR A 361 -4.71 -7.01 8.37
N ALA A 362 -4.86 -7.66 9.54
CA ALA A 362 -3.97 -7.42 10.67
C ALA A 362 -2.54 -7.89 10.38
N TRP A 363 -1.55 -7.14 10.83
CA TRP A 363 -0.13 -7.51 10.72
C TRP A 363 0.18 -8.85 11.38
N SER A 364 -0.47 -9.15 12.52
CA SER A 364 -0.33 -10.45 13.20
C SER A 364 -0.77 -11.62 12.30
N ARG A 365 -1.88 -11.46 11.57
CA ARG A 365 -2.35 -12.47 10.62
C ARG A 365 -1.38 -12.64 9.45
N PHE A 366 -0.84 -11.52 8.94
CA PHE A 366 0.16 -11.55 7.86
C PHE A 366 1.41 -12.34 8.26
N VAL A 367 1.93 -12.08 9.46
CA VAL A 367 3.12 -12.78 9.99
C VAL A 367 2.81 -14.25 10.28
N GLU A 368 1.60 -14.59 10.74
CA GLU A 368 1.15 -15.96 10.91
C GLU A 368 1.19 -16.75 9.60
N VAL A 369 0.58 -16.21 8.51
CA VAL A 369 0.62 -16.82 7.18
C VAL A 369 2.05 -16.95 6.65
N MET A 370 2.89 -15.95 6.92
CA MET A 370 4.31 -16.02 6.56
C MET A 370 5.04 -17.12 7.36
N GLY A 371 4.64 -17.35 8.61
CA GLY A 371 5.10 -18.47 9.44
C GLY A 371 4.78 -19.83 8.82
N GLU A 372 3.61 -20.00 8.19
CA GLU A 372 3.29 -21.23 7.46
C GLU A 372 4.33 -21.52 6.36
N VAL A 373 4.72 -20.48 5.58
CA VAL A 373 5.74 -20.62 4.52
C VAL A 373 7.13 -20.97 5.09
N ILE A 374 7.45 -20.44 6.27
CA ILE A 374 8.76 -20.68 6.91
C ILE A 374 8.85 -22.12 7.42
N HIS A 375 7.76 -22.68 7.94
CA HIS A 375 7.76 -23.99 8.60
C HIS A 375 7.46 -25.18 7.67
N GLU A 376 6.95 -24.93 6.46
CA GLU A 376 6.86 -25.94 5.39
C GLU A 376 8.19 -26.17 4.69
#